data_e9144a3c39e3f28f391eb518e6252c5a
#
_entry.id   e9144a3c39e3f28f391eb518e6252c5a
#
_cell.length_a   1.000
_cell.length_b   1.000
_cell.length_c   1.000
_cell.angle_alpha   90.00
_cell.angle_beta   90.00
_cell.angle_gamma   90.00
#
_symmetry.space_group_name_H-M   'P 1'
#
loop_
_entity.id
_entity.type
_entity.pdbx_description
1 polymer ?
#
loop_
_entity_poly.entity_id
_entity_poly.type
_entity_poly.pdbx_seq_one_letter_code
_entity_poly.pdbx_strand_id
1 'polypeptide(L)'
;AVDTSASYFNFGSLTLSGIIKSVSGYALPNASATVTYGSSGSKPSVSSDGTFAADIDSGSDTTVTASMDYNASSKAITSLDALDALKLSVGLKPSSGTADAYDFIAADFNQDGKVTSLDALDILKNSVGLSTTQSPKWVFIDGNKDYSSITKNSVIYANGVSLTDVSADATANLK
;
A
#
# COMPACT_ATOMS: atom_id res chain seq x y z
N ALA A 1 -27.67 -46.48 14.15
CA ALA A 1 -27.64 -45.32 13.27
C ALA A 1 -26.58 -44.39 13.80
N VAL A 2 -25.49 -44.17 13.05
CA VAL A 2 -24.47 -43.17 13.37
C VAL A 2 -25.05 -41.85 12.91
N ASP A 3 -25.26 -40.91 13.83
CA ASP A 3 -25.63 -39.55 13.49
C ASP A 3 -24.45 -38.86 12.82
N THR A 4 -24.55 -38.67 11.52
CA THR A 4 -23.55 -37.95 10.70
C THR A 4 -23.94 -36.48 10.54
N SER A 5 -24.61 -35.88 11.53
CA SER A 5 -24.74 -34.42 11.56
C SER A 5 -23.34 -33.82 11.74
N ALA A 6 -22.70 -33.50 10.64
CA ALA A 6 -21.51 -32.68 10.66
C ALA A 6 -21.87 -31.39 11.41
N SER A 7 -21.31 -31.23 12.59
CA SER A 7 -21.30 -29.94 13.27
C SER A 7 -20.52 -28.97 12.37
N TYR A 8 -21.26 -28.23 11.55
CA TYR A 8 -20.70 -27.04 10.95
C TYR A 8 -20.38 -26.09 12.12
N PHE A 9 -19.13 -26.03 12.54
CA PHE A 9 -18.67 -24.94 13.34
C PHE A 9 -18.88 -23.69 12.47
N ASN A 10 -19.95 -23.00 12.74
CA ASN A 10 -20.15 -21.66 12.19
C ASN A 10 -19.14 -20.78 12.92
N PHE A 11 -17.95 -20.65 12.36
CA PHE A 11 -17.02 -19.61 12.76
C PHE A 11 -17.74 -18.30 12.50
N GLY A 12 -18.13 -17.59 13.57
CA GLY A 12 -18.91 -16.36 13.46
C GLY A 12 -18.26 -15.40 12.47
N SER A 13 -19.07 -14.71 11.71
CA SER A 13 -18.60 -13.61 10.86
C SER A 13 -18.11 -12.47 11.73
N LEU A 14 -16.93 -11.96 11.45
CA LEU A 14 -16.33 -10.79 12.08
C LEU A 14 -16.33 -9.63 11.10
N THR A 15 -16.36 -8.41 11.60
CA THR A 15 -16.24 -7.21 10.76
C THR A 15 -14.80 -6.75 10.71
N LEU A 16 -14.26 -6.68 9.49
CA LEU A 16 -13.03 -5.96 9.19
C LEU A 16 -13.39 -4.55 8.72
N SER A 17 -12.99 -3.55 9.48
CA SER A 17 -13.10 -2.14 9.07
C SER A 17 -11.75 -1.65 8.55
N GLY A 18 -11.74 -0.88 7.48
CA GLY A 18 -10.51 -0.36 6.90
C GLY A 18 -10.60 1.07 6.46
N ILE A 19 -9.43 1.70 6.29
CA ILE A 19 -9.32 3.05 5.73
C ILE A 19 -8.12 3.13 4.79
N ILE A 20 -8.29 3.84 3.67
CA ILE A 20 -7.25 4.11 2.68
C ILE A 20 -7.02 5.61 2.60
N LYS A 21 -5.80 6.04 2.97
CA LYS A 21 -5.39 7.44 2.96
C LYS A 21 -4.01 7.61 2.35
N SER A 22 -3.73 8.81 1.82
CA SER A 22 -2.35 9.19 1.48
C SER A 22 -1.50 9.33 2.74
N VAL A 23 -0.18 9.37 2.59
CA VAL A 23 0.78 9.66 3.68
C VAL A 23 0.44 10.99 4.38
N SER A 24 -0.06 11.99 3.63
CA SER A 24 -0.51 13.28 4.16
C SER A 24 -1.89 13.23 4.84
N GLY A 25 -2.53 12.05 4.93
CA GLY A 25 -3.80 11.85 5.63
C GLY A 25 -5.06 12.12 4.79
N TYR A 26 -4.93 12.42 3.49
CA TYR A 26 -6.10 12.62 2.62
C TYR A 26 -6.73 11.28 2.25
N ALA A 27 -8.07 11.22 2.32
CA ALA A 27 -8.83 10.05 1.87
C ALA A 27 -8.61 9.77 0.37
N LEU A 28 -8.56 8.48 0.01
CA LEU A 28 -8.39 8.02 -1.38
C LEU A 28 -9.63 7.22 -1.83
N PRO A 29 -10.77 7.89 -2.08
CA PRO A 29 -12.03 7.21 -2.40
C PRO A 29 -12.02 6.50 -3.76
N ASN A 30 -11.07 6.82 -4.64
CA ASN A 30 -10.92 6.17 -5.94
C ASN A 30 -10.03 4.91 -5.87
N ALA A 31 -9.50 4.59 -4.70
CA ALA A 31 -8.80 3.33 -4.50
C ALA A 31 -9.80 2.18 -4.39
N SER A 32 -9.38 1.00 -4.83
CA SER A 32 -10.12 -0.25 -4.70
C SER A 32 -9.51 -1.07 -3.58
N ALA A 33 -10.32 -1.51 -2.61
CA ALA A 33 -9.90 -2.44 -1.57
C ALA A 33 -10.13 -3.88 -2.01
N THR A 34 -9.23 -4.77 -1.65
CA THR A 34 -9.41 -6.23 -1.79
C THR A 34 -9.06 -6.88 -0.45
N VAL A 35 -9.99 -7.65 0.07
CA VAL A 35 -9.84 -8.40 1.33
C VAL A 35 -9.83 -9.89 0.98
N THR A 36 -8.80 -10.61 1.40
CA THR A 36 -8.67 -12.06 1.23
C THR A 36 -8.57 -12.69 2.60
N TYR A 37 -9.37 -13.70 2.87
CA TYR A 37 -9.40 -14.41 4.16
C TYR A 37 -9.58 -15.91 3.92
N GLY A 38 -8.69 -16.72 4.46
CA GLY A 38 -8.65 -18.15 4.18
C GLY A 38 -8.58 -18.42 2.67
N SER A 39 -9.58 -19.14 2.14
CA SER A 39 -9.75 -19.41 0.71
C SER A 39 -10.75 -18.45 0.03
N SER A 40 -11.30 -17.49 0.76
CA SER A 40 -12.33 -16.55 0.33
C SER A 40 -11.79 -15.15 0.12
N GLY A 41 -12.60 -14.27 -0.46
CA GLY A 41 -12.23 -12.87 -0.62
C GLY A 41 -13.39 -11.99 -1.04
N SER A 42 -13.26 -10.70 -0.80
CA SER A 42 -14.25 -9.68 -1.16
C SER A 42 -13.58 -8.40 -1.67
N LYS A 43 -14.35 -7.58 -2.37
CA LYS A 43 -13.95 -6.24 -2.81
C LYS A 43 -14.96 -5.23 -2.29
N PRO A 44 -14.83 -4.79 -1.05
CA PRO A 44 -15.74 -3.82 -0.46
C PRO A 44 -15.66 -2.46 -1.17
N SER A 45 -16.79 -1.76 -1.21
CA SER A 45 -16.83 -0.38 -1.70
C SER A 45 -16.05 0.54 -0.75
N VAL A 46 -15.26 1.44 -1.33
CA VAL A 46 -14.56 2.49 -0.58
C VAL A 46 -15.41 3.76 -0.59
N SER A 47 -15.69 4.28 0.59
CA SER A 47 -16.49 5.48 0.79
C SER A 47 -15.70 6.76 0.48
N SER A 48 -16.37 7.90 0.40
CA SER A 48 -15.75 9.21 0.09
C SER A 48 -14.69 9.65 1.11
N ASP A 49 -14.74 9.15 2.32
CA ASP A 49 -13.75 9.38 3.40
C ASP A 49 -12.60 8.35 3.41
N GLY A 50 -12.58 7.43 2.44
CA GLY A 50 -11.59 6.38 2.30
C GLY A 50 -11.88 5.13 3.14
N THR A 51 -13.01 5.06 3.86
CA THR A 51 -13.36 3.91 4.68
C THR A 51 -13.99 2.79 3.86
N PHE A 52 -13.84 1.55 4.34
CA PHE A 52 -14.51 0.36 3.83
C PHE A 52 -14.75 -0.64 4.96
N ALA A 53 -15.66 -1.58 4.75
CA ALA A 53 -15.89 -2.70 5.66
C ALA A 53 -16.14 -4.00 4.88
N ALA A 54 -15.73 -5.12 5.46
CA ALA A 54 -15.93 -6.45 4.90
C ALA A 54 -16.20 -7.44 6.03
N ASP A 55 -17.04 -8.43 5.76
CA ASP A 55 -17.20 -9.58 6.63
C ASP A 55 -16.08 -10.59 6.33
N ILE A 56 -15.48 -11.15 7.38
CA ILE A 56 -14.41 -12.15 7.33
C ILE A 56 -14.73 -13.31 8.25
N ASP A 57 -14.13 -14.47 7.99
CA ASP A 57 -14.31 -15.65 8.83
C ASP A 57 -13.41 -15.56 10.07
N SER A 58 -13.99 -15.84 11.26
CA SER A 58 -13.23 -15.92 12.51
C SER A 58 -12.15 -17.02 12.43
N GLY A 59 -10.97 -16.74 12.97
CA GLY A 59 -9.83 -17.65 12.96
C GLY A 59 -9.09 -17.73 11.62
N SER A 60 -9.39 -16.84 10.66
CA SER A 60 -8.70 -16.81 9.37
C SER A 60 -7.53 -15.83 9.34
N ASP A 61 -6.49 -16.18 8.60
CA ASP A 61 -5.50 -15.23 8.17
C ASP A 61 -6.12 -14.32 7.10
N THR A 62 -5.99 -13.02 7.31
CA THR A 62 -6.63 -12.01 6.46
C THR A 62 -5.59 -11.07 5.87
N THR A 63 -5.66 -10.84 4.56
CA THR A 63 -4.83 -9.86 3.87
C THR A 63 -5.71 -8.79 3.23
N VAL A 64 -5.35 -7.54 3.46
CA VAL A 64 -6.01 -6.38 2.86
C VAL A 64 -5.03 -5.67 1.95
N THR A 65 -5.39 -5.55 0.68
CA THR A 65 -4.62 -4.78 -0.30
C THR A 65 -5.46 -3.68 -0.90
N ALA A 66 -4.81 -2.64 -1.40
CA ALA A 66 -5.46 -1.61 -2.18
C ALA A 66 -4.76 -1.42 -3.52
N SER A 67 -5.52 -0.92 -4.48
CA SER A 67 -5.01 -0.50 -5.78
C SER A 67 -5.70 0.77 -6.23
N MET A 68 -4.99 1.60 -6.99
CA MET A 68 -5.54 2.79 -7.63
C MET A 68 -4.79 3.01 -8.94
N ASP A 69 -5.52 3.37 -10.00
CA ASP A 69 -4.91 3.65 -11.28
C ASP A 69 -4.09 4.95 -11.21
N TYR A 70 -2.89 4.91 -11.77
CA TYR A 70 -2.09 6.11 -11.96
C TYR A 70 -2.66 6.93 -13.12
N ASN A 71 -2.99 8.18 -12.85
CA ASN A 71 -3.44 9.12 -13.87
C ASN A 71 -2.29 10.05 -14.27
N ALA A 72 -1.71 9.81 -15.44
CA ALA A 72 -0.63 10.64 -15.99
C ALA A 72 -1.02 12.12 -16.17
N SER A 73 -2.31 12.40 -16.39
CA SER A 73 -2.81 13.77 -16.54
C SER A 73 -2.79 14.57 -15.21
N SER A 74 -2.68 13.90 -14.08
CA SER A 74 -2.65 14.55 -12.75
C SER A 74 -1.36 15.33 -12.49
N LYS A 75 -0.30 15.10 -13.30
CA LYS A 75 1.07 15.62 -13.07
C LYS A 75 1.58 15.37 -11.65
N ALA A 76 1.17 14.24 -11.07
CA ALA A 76 1.59 13.85 -9.73
C ALA A 76 3.09 13.55 -9.67
N ILE A 77 3.71 13.22 -10.81
CA ILE A 77 5.15 12.98 -10.92
C ILE A 77 5.75 14.09 -11.79
N THR A 78 6.70 14.83 -11.22
CA THR A 78 7.31 16.01 -11.81
C THR A 78 8.84 15.89 -11.89
N SER A 79 9.51 16.83 -12.55
CA SER A 79 10.97 16.92 -12.56
C SER A 79 11.55 17.26 -11.18
N LEU A 80 10.75 17.85 -10.28
CA LEU A 80 11.16 18.11 -8.90
C LEU A 80 11.28 16.81 -8.09
N ASP A 81 10.36 15.87 -8.31
CA ASP A 81 10.42 14.54 -7.69
C ASP A 81 11.66 13.78 -8.17
N ALA A 82 12.02 13.92 -9.44
CA ALA A 82 13.27 13.36 -9.97
C ALA A 82 14.51 13.98 -9.30
N LEU A 83 14.52 15.28 -9.08
CA LEU A 83 15.59 15.96 -8.35
C LEU A 83 15.68 15.47 -6.90
N ASP A 84 14.55 15.29 -6.24
CA ASP A 84 14.54 14.81 -4.85
C ASP A 84 14.97 13.35 -4.75
N ALA A 85 14.54 12.48 -5.67
CA ALA A 85 15.06 11.11 -5.77
C ALA A 85 16.58 11.07 -6.02
N LEU A 86 17.11 11.97 -6.87
CA LEU A 86 18.55 12.08 -7.10
C LEU A 86 19.29 12.54 -5.84
N LYS A 87 18.77 13.52 -5.11
CA LYS A 87 19.34 13.94 -3.81
C LYS A 87 19.34 12.78 -2.81
N LEU A 88 18.25 12.05 -2.68
CA LEU A 88 18.14 10.88 -1.80
C LEU A 88 19.17 9.81 -2.16
N SER A 89 19.37 9.55 -3.45
CA SER A 89 20.35 8.54 -3.92
C SER A 89 21.79 8.82 -3.48
N VAL A 90 22.13 10.09 -3.34
CA VAL A 90 23.48 10.52 -2.88
C VAL A 90 23.52 10.90 -1.38
N GLY A 91 22.42 10.69 -0.65
CA GLY A 91 22.34 10.93 0.79
C GLY A 91 22.12 12.40 1.17
N LEU A 92 21.63 13.21 0.25
CA LEU A 92 21.20 14.58 0.51
C LEU A 92 19.72 14.63 0.91
N LYS A 93 19.30 15.72 1.54
CA LYS A 93 17.92 15.94 1.94
C LYS A 93 17.04 16.26 0.73
N PRO A 94 15.81 15.74 0.66
CA PRO A 94 14.82 16.14 -0.34
C PRO A 94 14.37 17.59 -0.10
N SER A 95 13.61 18.15 -1.00
CA SER A 95 13.08 19.51 -0.91
C SER A 95 12.09 19.69 0.24
N SER A 96 11.45 18.60 0.69
CA SER A 96 10.56 18.56 1.86
C SER A 96 11.29 18.69 3.20
N GLY A 97 12.60 18.50 3.24
CA GLY A 97 13.40 18.61 4.47
C GLY A 97 14.13 17.33 4.84
N THR A 98 13.85 16.76 6.02
CA THR A 98 14.46 15.49 6.43
C THR A 98 13.74 14.33 5.74
N ALA A 99 14.52 13.46 5.07
CA ALA A 99 13.97 12.26 4.44
C ALA A 99 13.37 11.31 5.48
N ASP A 100 12.24 10.74 5.16
CA ASP A 100 11.60 9.67 5.92
C ASP A 100 11.48 8.38 5.08
N ALA A 101 10.90 7.34 5.67
CA ALA A 101 10.72 6.05 5.01
C ALA A 101 9.85 6.15 3.73
N TYR A 102 8.84 7.00 3.75
CA TYR A 102 7.92 7.16 2.62
C TYR A 102 8.60 7.85 1.43
N ASP A 103 9.53 8.78 1.70
CA ASP A 103 10.36 9.39 0.65
C ASP A 103 11.19 8.33 -0.08
N PHE A 104 11.80 7.38 0.65
CA PHE A 104 12.57 6.30 0.04
C PHE A 104 11.69 5.31 -0.71
N ILE A 105 10.51 4.95 -0.18
CA ILE A 105 9.54 4.07 -0.87
C ILE A 105 9.06 4.73 -2.17
N ALA A 106 8.74 6.02 -2.15
CA ALA A 106 8.29 6.74 -3.33
C ALA A 106 9.41 6.94 -4.36
N ALA A 107 10.65 7.08 -3.91
CA ALA A 107 11.82 7.29 -4.79
C ALA A 107 12.34 6.00 -5.44
N ASP A 108 12.07 4.82 -4.89
CA ASP A 108 12.42 3.50 -5.48
C ASP A 108 11.43 3.18 -6.62
N PHE A 109 11.61 3.86 -7.74
CA PHE A 109 10.67 3.82 -8.85
C PHE A 109 10.65 2.45 -9.55
N ASN A 110 11.80 1.82 -9.72
CA ASN A 110 11.93 0.52 -10.36
C ASN A 110 11.64 -0.65 -9.40
N GLN A 111 11.49 -0.36 -8.09
CA GLN A 111 11.20 -1.31 -7.01
C GLN A 111 12.25 -2.42 -6.87
N ASP A 112 13.51 -2.08 -7.04
CA ASP A 112 14.63 -3.01 -6.83
C ASP A 112 15.11 -3.06 -5.36
N GLY A 113 14.49 -2.28 -4.48
CA GLY A 113 14.80 -2.19 -3.06
C GLY A 113 15.89 -1.18 -2.71
N LYS A 114 16.22 -0.27 -3.62
CA LYS A 114 17.24 0.78 -3.42
C LYS A 114 16.84 2.06 -4.12
N VAL A 115 17.25 3.19 -3.58
CA VAL A 115 17.13 4.49 -4.26
C VAL A 115 18.45 4.84 -4.91
N THR A 116 18.46 4.89 -6.23
CA THR A 116 19.66 5.14 -7.07
C THR A 116 19.42 6.26 -8.08
N SER A 117 20.44 6.66 -8.82
CA SER A 117 20.30 7.61 -9.92
C SER A 117 19.44 7.06 -11.10
N LEU A 118 19.27 5.72 -11.19
CA LEU A 118 18.42 5.12 -12.22
C LEU A 118 16.94 5.39 -11.94
N ASP A 119 16.53 5.36 -10.67
CA ASP A 119 15.17 5.73 -10.26
C ASP A 119 14.89 7.19 -10.57
N ALA A 120 15.83 8.09 -10.22
CA ALA A 120 15.72 9.50 -10.56
C ALA A 120 15.61 9.74 -12.07
N LEU A 121 16.34 8.97 -12.87
CA LEU A 121 16.26 9.04 -14.33
C LEU A 121 14.88 8.58 -14.84
N ASP A 122 14.33 7.49 -14.30
CA ASP A 122 13.02 7.01 -14.71
C ASP A 122 11.89 7.95 -14.26
N ILE A 123 11.97 8.53 -13.05
CA ILE A 123 11.05 9.59 -12.61
C ILE A 123 11.12 10.79 -13.57
N LEU A 124 12.32 11.23 -13.96
CA LEU A 124 12.48 12.34 -14.90
C LEU A 124 11.89 12.01 -16.28
N LYS A 125 12.18 10.83 -16.83
CA LYS A 125 11.59 10.35 -18.08
C LYS A 125 10.08 10.34 -18.02
N ASN A 126 9.49 9.81 -16.94
CA ASN A 126 8.05 9.80 -16.75
C ASN A 126 7.46 11.21 -16.73
N SER A 127 8.10 12.16 -16.03
CA SER A 127 7.64 13.55 -15.92
C SER A 127 7.55 14.29 -17.26
N VAL A 128 8.31 13.83 -18.26
CA VAL A 128 8.30 14.40 -19.63
C VAL A 128 7.65 13.47 -20.66
N GLY A 129 6.99 12.40 -20.23
CA GLY A 129 6.24 11.49 -21.10
C GLY A 129 7.10 10.50 -21.88
N LEU A 130 8.32 10.24 -21.47
CA LEU A 130 9.18 9.22 -22.05
C LEU A 130 8.98 7.86 -21.41
N SER A 131 9.35 6.80 -22.14
CA SER A 131 9.29 5.42 -21.63
C SER A 131 10.25 5.19 -20.49
N THR A 132 9.79 4.49 -19.47
CA THR A 132 10.49 4.12 -18.23
C THR A 132 10.66 2.62 -18.13
N THR A 133 11.51 2.14 -17.21
CA THR A 133 11.71 0.71 -16.96
C THR A 133 10.45 0.02 -16.44
N GLN A 134 9.65 0.74 -15.63
CA GLN A 134 8.34 0.31 -15.14
C GLN A 134 7.33 1.46 -15.27
N SER A 135 6.04 1.11 -15.34
CA SER A 135 4.98 2.11 -15.26
C SER A 135 4.86 2.61 -13.82
N PRO A 136 4.61 3.92 -13.61
CA PRO A 136 4.32 4.44 -12.28
C PRO A 136 3.07 3.79 -11.72
N LYS A 137 3.06 3.53 -10.42
CA LYS A 137 1.95 2.91 -9.72
C LYS A 137 1.84 3.43 -8.29
N TRP A 138 0.66 3.34 -7.74
CA TRP A 138 0.44 3.55 -6.32
C TRP A 138 0.96 2.35 -5.52
N VAL A 139 1.56 2.64 -4.38
CA VAL A 139 1.99 1.66 -3.39
C VAL A 139 1.17 1.87 -2.14
N PHE A 140 0.57 0.81 -1.62
CA PHE A 140 -0.23 0.84 -0.39
C PHE A 140 0.39 -0.10 0.63
N ILE A 141 0.73 0.43 1.79
CA ILE A 141 1.41 -0.28 2.87
C ILE A 141 0.63 -0.16 4.17
N ASP A 142 0.96 -0.97 5.17
CA ASP A 142 0.35 -0.92 6.49
C ASP A 142 0.70 0.38 7.21
N GLY A 143 -0.29 1.26 7.39
CA GLY A 143 -0.11 2.55 8.04
C GLY A 143 0.18 2.48 9.54
N ASN A 144 0.04 1.30 10.16
CA ASN A 144 0.34 1.07 11.58
C ASN A 144 1.74 0.48 11.81
N LYS A 145 2.47 0.15 10.74
CA LYS A 145 3.80 -0.45 10.82
C LYS A 145 4.88 0.60 10.99
N ASP A 146 5.94 0.24 11.72
CA ASP A 146 7.15 1.05 11.80
C ASP A 146 8.05 0.76 10.59
N TYR A 147 8.40 1.80 9.84
CA TYR A 147 9.28 1.77 8.68
C TYR A 147 10.61 2.49 8.91
N SER A 148 10.96 2.81 10.15
CA SER A 148 12.19 3.55 10.50
C SER A 148 13.49 2.85 10.05
N SER A 149 13.44 1.56 9.76
CA SER A 149 14.56 0.78 9.22
C SER A 149 14.79 0.97 7.71
N ILE A 150 13.84 1.58 6.99
CA ILE A 150 13.96 1.84 5.55
C ILE A 150 14.98 2.95 5.32
N THR A 151 15.89 2.67 4.40
CA THR A 151 16.95 3.60 3.97
C THR A 151 17.10 3.54 2.45
N LYS A 152 17.86 4.48 1.86
CA LYS A 152 18.13 4.47 0.41
C LYS A 152 18.75 3.18 -0.11
N ASN A 153 19.43 2.40 0.75
CA ASN A 153 20.09 1.15 0.36
C ASN A 153 19.28 -0.11 0.70
N SER A 154 18.14 0.06 1.37
CA SER A 154 17.28 -1.04 1.80
C SER A 154 15.84 -0.52 1.90
N VAL A 155 15.12 -0.56 0.78
CA VAL A 155 13.71 -0.19 0.67
C VAL A 155 12.89 -1.47 0.69
N ILE A 156 12.65 -1.99 1.90
CA ILE A 156 11.94 -3.27 2.08
C ILE A 156 10.63 -3.02 2.82
N TYR A 157 9.52 -3.34 2.18
CA TYR A 157 8.18 -3.24 2.75
C TYR A 157 7.28 -4.33 2.17
N ALA A 158 6.16 -4.59 2.82
CA ALA A 158 5.10 -5.45 2.30
C ALA A 158 3.95 -4.58 1.79
N ASN A 159 3.35 -4.95 0.66
CA ASN A 159 2.14 -4.32 0.18
C ASN A 159 0.95 -4.78 1.03
N GLY A 160 0.10 -3.83 1.42
CA GLY A 160 -1.12 -4.09 2.18
C GLY A 160 -0.90 -4.38 3.66
N VAL A 161 -1.94 -4.87 4.30
CA VAL A 161 -2.01 -5.24 5.72
C VAL A 161 -2.24 -6.75 5.81
N SER A 162 -1.46 -7.43 6.63
CA SER A 162 -1.66 -8.85 6.94
C SER A 162 -1.97 -9.03 8.42
N LEU A 163 -3.09 -9.70 8.70
CA LEU A 163 -3.58 -10.04 10.02
C LEU A 163 -3.63 -11.57 10.13
N THR A 164 -3.12 -12.12 11.22
CA THR A 164 -3.08 -13.57 11.44
C THR A 164 -4.08 -13.97 12.52
N ASP A 165 -4.76 -15.10 12.32
CA ASP A 165 -5.69 -15.72 13.27
C ASP A 165 -6.70 -14.71 13.86
N VAL A 166 -7.45 -14.03 12.97
CA VAL A 166 -8.37 -12.96 13.37
C VAL A 166 -9.55 -13.53 14.14
N SER A 167 -9.58 -13.33 15.45
CA SER A 167 -10.59 -13.90 16.38
C SER A 167 -11.57 -12.86 16.93
N ALA A 168 -11.45 -11.60 16.55
CA ALA A 168 -12.33 -10.48 16.90
C ALA A 168 -12.38 -9.47 15.75
N ASP A 169 -13.32 -8.52 15.80
CA ASP A 169 -13.40 -7.42 14.84
C ASP A 169 -12.04 -6.73 14.72
N ALA A 170 -11.62 -6.48 13.49
CA ALA A 170 -10.28 -6.01 13.17
C ALA A 170 -10.28 -4.72 12.37
N THR A 171 -9.12 -4.05 12.35
CA THR A 171 -8.94 -2.81 11.57
C THR A 171 -7.73 -2.90 10.67
N ALA A 172 -7.86 -2.35 9.45
CA ALA A 172 -6.77 -2.19 8.49
C ALA A 172 -6.59 -0.72 8.13
N ASN A 173 -5.36 -0.22 8.23
CA ASN A 173 -5.02 1.15 7.88
C ASN A 173 -3.99 1.13 6.74
N LEU A 174 -4.41 1.54 5.55
CA LEU A 174 -3.57 1.59 4.35
C LEU A 174 -3.15 3.04 4.05
N LYS A 175 -1.86 3.21 3.83
CA LYS A 175 -1.24 4.48 3.41
C LYS A 175 -0.47 4.33 2.12
#